data_22fdfb0c7082567e7957bd39acdc14b4
#
_entry.id   22fdfb0c7082567e7957bd39acdc14b4
#
_cell.length_a   1.000
_cell.length_b   1.000
_cell.length_c   1.000
_cell.angle_alpha   90.00
_cell.angle_beta   90.00
_cell.angle_gamma   90.00
#
_symmetry.space_group_name_H-M   'P 1'
#
loop_
_entity.id
_entity.type
_entity.pdbx_description
1 polymer ?
#
loop_
_entity_poly.entity_id
_entity_poly.type
_entity_poly.pdbx_seq_one_letter_code
_entity_poly.pdbx_strand_id
1 'polypeptide(L)'
;PDMTPHSFLKFIASIRGFRGSEKIDRVENAINITRIEDVSRQPIETLSKGYKRRVGLAQSLIHDPEVLILDEPTDGLDPNQKQVVRDLIRSMATEKCIVISTHILEEVDAVCTRAMIIASGKVVADGSPEELKSQSGAGDLDEVFRKVTKNA
;
A
#
# COMPACT_ATOMS: atom_id res chain seq x y z
N PRO A 1 -0.17 -23.09 1.53
CA PRO A 1 1.04 -22.81 2.31
C PRO A 1 2.30 -23.04 1.50
N ASP A 2 2.34 -24.10 0.66
CA ASP A 2 3.56 -24.52 -0.07
C ASP A 2 3.81 -23.77 -1.39
N MET A 3 2.98 -22.78 -1.73
CA MET A 3 3.15 -22.03 -2.97
C MET A 3 4.28 -21.01 -2.86
N THR A 4 5.02 -20.86 -3.95
CA THR A 4 5.94 -19.73 -4.11
C THR A 4 5.18 -18.50 -4.61
N PRO A 5 5.70 -17.27 -4.42
CA PRO A 5 5.11 -16.05 -4.98
C PRO A 5 4.78 -16.18 -6.47
N HIS A 6 5.72 -16.68 -7.26
CA HIS A 6 5.50 -16.88 -8.69
C HIS A 6 4.34 -17.85 -9.00
N SER A 7 4.26 -18.99 -8.30
CA SER A 7 3.16 -19.95 -8.49
C SER A 7 1.82 -19.38 -8.03
N PHE A 8 1.82 -18.64 -6.91
CA PHE A 8 0.65 -17.97 -6.38
C PHE A 8 0.12 -16.90 -7.34
N LEU A 9 1.00 -16.03 -7.84
CA LEU A 9 0.60 -14.98 -8.79
C LEU A 9 0.11 -15.55 -10.12
N LYS A 10 0.72 -16.64 -10.62
CA LYS A 10 0.19 -17.36 -11.78
C LYS A 10 -1.20 -17.95 -11.55
N PHE A 11 -1.47 -18.45 -10.37
CA PHE A 11 -2.79 -18.96 -9.99
C PHE A 11 -3.82 -17.82 -9.98
N ILE A 12 -3.49 -16.69 -9.33
CA ILE A 12 -4.35 -15.49 -9.30
C ILE A 12 -4.63 -14.95 -10.71
N ALA A 13 -3.60 -14.84 -11.55
CA ALA A 13 -3.75 -14.40 -12.93
C ALA A 13 -4.69 -15.33 -13.72
N SER A 14 -4.61 -16.65 -13.47
CA SER A 14 -5.51 -17.63 -14.10
C SER A 14 -6.97 -17.47 -13.65
N ILE A 15 -7.23 -17.22 -12.35
CA ILE A 15 -8.57 -16.96 -11.82
C ILE A 15 -9.17 -15.70 -12.44
N ARG A 16 -8.34 -14.66 -12.65
CA ARG A 16 -8.75 -13.43 -13.31
C ARG A 16 -8.93 -13.56 -14.84
N GLY A 17 -8.73 -14.75 -15.40
CA GLY A 17 -8.99 -15.07 -16.80
C GLY A 17 -7.79 -14.87 -17.74
N PHE A 18 -6.64 -14.41 -17.25
CA PHE A 18 -5.44 -14.23 -18.08
C PHE A 18 -4.84 -15.57 -18.50
N ARG A 19 -4.37 -15.66 -19.75
CA ARG A 19 -3.84 -16.89 -20.36
C ARG A 19 -2.62 -16.60 -21.24
N GLY A 20 -1.89 -17.66 -21.61
CA GLY A 20 -0.77 -17.57 -22.56
C GLY A 20 0.33 -16.60 -22.10
N SER A 21 0.87 -15.84 -23.05
CA SER A 21 1.92 -14.84 -22.81
C SER A 21 1.45 -13.72 -21.89
N GLU A 22 0.22 -13.22 -22.09
CA GLU A 22 -0.32 -12.14 -21.25
C GLU A 22 -0.28 -12.49 -19.76
N LYS A 23 -0.61 -13.72 -19.39
CA LYS A 23 -0.52 -14.17 -18.00
C LYS A 23 0.92 -14.12 -17.48
N ILE A 24 1.87 -14.52 -18.31
CA ILE A 24 3.30 -14.51 -17.94
C ILE A 24 3.77 -13.08 -17.74
N ASP A 25 3.50 -12.21 -18.71
CA ASP A 25 3.92 -10.81 -18.69
C ASP A 25 3.37 -10.06 -17.47
N ARG A 26 2.09 -10.28 -17.12
CA ARG A 26 1.46 -9.68 -15.94
C ARG A 26 2.07 -10.16 -14.64
N VAL A 27 2.41 -11.45 -14.54
CA VAL A 27 3.06 -12.01 -13.34
C VAL A 27 4.47 -11.46 -13.17
N GLU A 28 5.27 -11.45 -14.24
CA GLU A 28 6.63 -10.91 -14.19
C GLU A 28 6.61 -9.40 -13.86
N ASN A 29 5.70 -8.64 -14.49
CA ASN A 29 5.54 -7.22 -14.18
C ASN A 29 5.18 -6.98 -12.70
N ALA A 30 4.24 -7.74 -12.14
CA ALA A 30 3.87 -7.61 -10.73
C ALA A 30 5.04 -7.95 -9.79
N ILE A 31 5.82 -8.99 -10.10
CA ILE A 31 7.04 -9.37 -9.37
C ILE A 31 8.05 -8.22 -9.39
N ASN A 32 8.33 -7.66 -10.57
CA ASN A 32 9.30 -6.58 -10.76
C ASN A 32 8.86 -5.30 -10.02
N ILE A 33 7.61 -4.85 -10.21
CA ILE A 33 7.10 -3.65 -9.53
C ILE A 33 7.24 -3.78 -8.01
N THR A 34 6.95 -4.96 -7.45
CA THR A 34 6.98 -5.16 -5.99
C THR A 34 8.33 -5.59 -5.44
N ARG A 35 9.34 -5.72 -6.31
CA ARG A 35 10.74 -6.07 -5.94
C ARG A 35 10.81 -7.36 -5.11
N ILE A 36 10.20 -8.43 -5.61
CA ILE A 36 10.19 -9.75 -4.96
C ILE A 36 10.87 -10.84 -5.81
N GLU A 37 11.68 -10.44 -6.79
CA GLU A 37 12.37 -11.35 -7.72
C GLU A 37 13.21 -12.38 -6.96
N ASP A 38 14.02 -11.91 -6.00
CA ASP A 38 14.96 -12.75 -5.23
C ASP A 38 14.27 -13.87 -4.44
N VAL A 39 13.01 -13.66 -4.06
CA VAL A 39 12.22 -14.60 -3.27
C VAL A 39 11.08 -15.25 -4.06
N SER A 40 10.95 -14.94 -5.35
CA SER A 40 9.83 -15.37 -6.19
C SER A 40 9.64 -16.90 -6.27
N ARG A 41 10.70 -17.65 -5.98
CA ARG A 41 10.73 -19.12 -5.98
C ARG A 41 10.84 -19.77 -4.60
N GLN A 42 10.87 -18.98 -3.53
CA GLN A 42 10.87 -19.50 -2.15
C GLN A 42 9.42 -19.71 -1.67
N PRO A 43 9.14 -20.68 -0.80
CA PRO A 43 7.80 -20.85 -0.22
C PRO A 43 7.36 -19.57 0.52
N ILE A 44 6.11 -19.12 0.27
CA ILE A 44 5.58 -17.89 0.88
C ILE A 44 5.61 -17.95 2.41
N GLU A 45 5.37 -19.14 2.99
CA GLU A 45 5.37 -19.30 4.46
C GLU A 45 6.72 -18.97 5.10
N THR A 46 7.84 -19.19 4.39
CA THR A 46 9.21 -18.94 4.88
C THR A 46 9.64 -17.47 4.73
N LEU A 47 8.87 -16.64 4.04
CA LEU A 47 9.20 -15.25 3.79
C LEU A 47 9.01 -14.39 5.03
N SER A 48 9.81 -13.31 5.13
CA SER A 48 9.61 -12.27 6.14
C SER A 48 8.24 -11.59 5.98
N LYS A 49 7.75 -10.93 7.02
CA LYS A 49 6.48 -10.17 7.00
C LYS A 49 6.48 -9.14 5.87
N GLY A 50 7.60 -8.45 5.63
CA GLY A 50 7.76 -7.47 4.56
C GLY A 50 7.63 -8.07 3.15
N TYR A 51 8.25 -9.22 2.93
CA TYR A 51 8.08 -9.93 1.66
C TYR A 51 6.65 -10.44 1.46
N LYS A 52 6.02 -11.01 2.50
CA LYS A 52 4.62 -11.44 2.44
C LYS A 52 3.68 -10.27 2.09
N ARG A 53 3.91 -9.08 2.66
CA ARG A 53 3.14 -7.87 2.33
C ARG A 53 3.33 -7.48 0.86
N ARG A 54 4.55 -7.53 0.34
CA ARG A 54 4.83 -7.23 -1.08
C ARG A 54 4.24 -8.28 -2.03
N VAL A 55 4.19 -9.55 -1.65
CA VAL A 55 3.45 -10.58 -2.41
C VAL A 55 1.95 -10.27 -2.46
N GLY A 56 1.36 -9.83 -1.34
CA GLY A 56 -0.02 -9.36 -1.30
C GLY A 56 -0.26 -8.15 -2.21
N LEU A 57 0.67 -7.19 -2.23
CA LEU A 57 0.61 -6.05 -3.13
C LEU A 57 0.73 -6.49 -4.60
N ALA A 58 1.67 -7.40 -4.93
CA ALA A 58 1.80 -7.97 -6.27
C ALA A 58 0.50 -8.61 -6.77
N GLN A 59 -0.20 -9.36 -5.91
CA GLN A 59 -1.51 -9.93 -6.21
C GLN A 59 -2.53 -8.86 -6.64
N SER A 60 -2.57 -7.72 -5.95
CA SER A 60 -3.50 -6.64 -6.27
C SER A 60 -3.17 -5.92 -7.58
N LEU A 61 -1.94 -6.05 -8.07
CA LEU A 61 -1.46 -5.41 -9.30
C LEU A 61 -1.59 -6.28 -10.56
N ILE A 62 -1.89 -7.58 -10.43
CA ILE A 62 -1.98 -8.52 -11.57
C ILE A 62 -2.90 -8.03 -12.70
N HIS A 63 -4.02 -7.41 -12.35
CA HIS A 63 -5.01 -6.93 -13.32
C HIS A 63 -4.84 -5.46 -13.69
N ASP A 64 -3.74 -4.85 -13.25
CA ASP A 64 -3.38 -3.47 -13.53
C ASP A 64 -4.51 -2.46 -13.22
N PRO A 65 -4.97 -2.36 -11.97
CA PRO A 65 -6.09 -1.50 -11.62
C PRO A 65 -5.69 -0.01 -11.71
N GLU A 66 -6.65 0.83 -12.12
CA GLU A 66 -6.51 2.29 -12.05
C GLU A 66 -6.62 2.82 -10.61
N VAL A 67 -7.39 2.12 -9.77
CA VAL A 67 -7.59 2.45 -8.36
C VAL A 67 -7.13 1.30 -7.48
N LEU A 68 -6.27 1.59 -6.52
CA LEU A 68 -5.73 0.64 -5.56
C LEU A 68 -6.12 1.04 -4.14
N ILE A 69 -6.74 0.12 -3.40
CA ILE A 69 -7.09 0.34 -2.00
C ILE A 69 -6.19 -0.52 -1.14
N LEU A 70 -5.46 0.12 -0.22
CA LEU A 70 -4.49 -0.50 0.67
C LEU A 70 -4.90 -0.25 2.13
N ASP A 71 -5.10 -1.34 2.86
CA ASP A 71 -5.42 -1.29 4.28
C ASP A 71 -4.16 -1.58 5.09
N GLU A 72 -3.73 -0.59 5.88
CA GLU A 72 -2.55 -0.65 6.76
C GLU A 72 -1.30 -1.24 6.05
N PRO A 73 -0.85 -0.69 4.89
CA PRO A 73 0.14 -1.35 4.02
C PRO A 73 1.51 -1.54 4.69
N THR A 74 1.85 -0.73 5.69
CA THR A 74 3.15 -0.74 6.37
C THR A 74 3.09 -1.25 7.81
N ASP A 75 1.90 -1.64 8.30
CA ASP A 75 1.75 -2.06 9.69
C ASP A 75 2.63 -3.27 10.04
N GLY A 76 3.32 -3.14 11.17
CA GLY A 76 4.21 -4.16 11.73
C GLY A 76 5.43 -4.49 10.87
N LEU A 77 5.84 -3.60 9.97
CA LEU A 77 7.10 -3.67 9.24
C LEU A 77 8.20 -2.91 9.98
N ASP A 78 9.45 -3.38 9.84
CA ASP A 78 10.60 -2.61 10.28
C ASP A 78 10.82 -1.36 9.40
N PRO A 79 11.63 -0.37 9.85
CA PRO A 79 11.83 0.88 9.12
C PRO A 79 12.30 0.71 7.67
N ASN A 80 13.17 -0.26 7.40
CA ASN A 80 13.69 -0.49 6.05
C ASN A 80 12.59 -1.03 5.13
N GLN A 81 11.79 -1.98 5.62
CA GLN A 81 10.66 -2.53 4.87
C GLN A 81 9.56 -1.49 4.65
N LYS A 82 9.28 -0.63 5.64
CA LYS A 82 8.37 0.50 5.47
C LYS A 82 8.82 1.40 4.33
N GLN A 83 10.11 1.76 4.30
CA GLN A 83 10.66 2.62 3.24
C GLN A 83 10.47 1.98 1.85
N VAL A 84 10.72 0.68 1.71
CA VAL A 84 10.51 -0.03 0.44
C VAL A 84 9.04 0.06 0.00
N VAL A 85 8.09 -0.16 0.91
CA VAL A 85 6.65 -0.07 0.58
C VAL A 85 6.24 1.37 0.25
N ARG A 86 6.75 2.38 0.98
CA ARG A 86 6.53 3.80 0.66
C ARG A 86 7.01 4.16 -0.75
N ASP A 87 8.21 3.70 -1.11
CA ASP A 87 8.77 3.96 -2.44
C ASP A 87 7.95 3.29 -3.55
N LEU A 88 7.44 2.08 -3.31
CA LEU A 88 6.52 1.39 -4.23
C LEU A 88 5.22 2.17 -4.40
N ILE A 89 4.60 2.62 -3.31
CA ILE A 89 3.37 3.44 -3.35
C ILE A 89 3.62 4.71 -4.16
N ARG A 90 4.69 5.45 -3.88
CA ARG A 90 5.04 6.68 -4.61
C ARG A 90 5.25 6.43 -6.09
N SER A 91 5.95 5.36 -6.47
CA SER A 91 6.19 5.03 -7.88
C SER A 91 4.91 4.71 -8.64
N MET A 92 3.96 4.04 -8.00
CA MET A 92 2.66 3.71 -8.59
C MET A 92 1.69 4.90 -8.64
N ALA A 93 1.81 5.84 -7.70
CA ALA A 93 0.92 7.02 -7.60
C ALA A 93 1.05 7.99 -8.79
N THR A 94 2.06 7.85 -9.64
CA THR A 94 2.19 8.61 -10.89
C THR A 94 1.14 8.21 -11.94
N GLU A 95 0.63 6.99 -11.87
CA GLU A 95 -0.28 6.42 -12.87
C GLU A 95 -1.59 5.90 -12.27
N LYS A 96 -1.65 5.74 -10.95
CA LYS A 96 -2.77 5.12 -10.23
C LYS A 96 -3.32 6.02 -9.13
N CYS A 97 -4.63 5.95 -8.93
CA CYS A 97 -5.24 6.49 -7.72
C CYS A 97 -5.05 5.48 -6.57
N ILE A 98 -4.36 5.88 -5.51
CA ILE A 98 -4.09 4.99 -4.37
C ILE A 98 -4.80 5.54 -3.13
N VAL A 99 -5.69 4.74 -2.57
CA VAL A 99 -6.37 5.02 -1.30
C VAL A 99 -5.73 4.17 -0.21
N ILE A 100 -5.26 4.80 0.85
CA ILE A 100 -4.60 4.13 1.97
C ILE A 100 -5.41 4.38 3.24
N SER A 101 -5.81 3.33 3.95
CA SER A 101 -6.20 3.45 5.34
C SER A 101 -4.97 3.26 6.23
N THR A 102 -4.77 4.14 7.19
CA THR A 102 -3.68 4.02 8.17
C THR A 102 -3.99 4.78 9.44
N HIS A 103 -3.48 4.29 10.55
CA HIS A 103 -3.45 5.01 11.83
C HIS A 103 -2.08 5.65 12.10
N ILE A 104 -1.11 5.47 11.19
CA ILE A 104 0.26 5.96 11.32
C ILE A 104 0.37 7.30 10.60
N LEU A 105 0.33 8.40 11.33
CA LEU A 105 0.32 9.76 10.75
C LEU A 105 1.62 10.09 10.00
N GLU A 106 2.75 9.51 10.40
CA GLU A 106 4.01 9.59 9.65
C GLU A 106 3.88 9.04 8.21
N GLU A 107 3.03 8.02 7.99
CA GLU A 107 2.79 7.48 6.65
C GLU A 107 2.03 8.49 5.78
N VAL A 108 1.07 9.19 6.39
CA VAL A 108 0.30 10.24 5.70
C VAL A 108 1.24 11.34 5.20
N ASP A 109 2.13 11.86 6.06
CA ASP A 109 3.14 12.84 5.66
C ASP A 109 4.10 12.31 4.59
N ALA A 110 4.43 11.01 4.66
CA ALA A 110 5.43 10.43 3.78
C ALA A 110 4.91 10.17 2.36
N VAL A 111 3.65 9.76 2.17
CA VAL A 111 3.20 9.24 0.87
C VAL A 111 1.88 9.83 0.36
N CYS A 112 1.10 10.53 1.19
CA CYS A 112 -0.22 11.00 0.79
C CYS A 112 -0.17 12.45 0.25
N THR A 113 -0.89 12.69 -0.84
CA THR A 113 -1.12 14.05 -1.38
C THR A 113 -2.37 14.69 -0.79
N ARG A 114 -3.28 13.89 -0.24
CA ARG A 114 -4.51 14.32 0.44
C ARG A 114 -4.84 13.32 1.55
N ALA A 115 -5.36 13.81 2.66
CA ALA A 115 -5.77 13.00 3.78
C ALA A 115 -7.15 13.41 4.29
N MET A 116 -7.93 12.41 4.71
CA MET A 116 -9.20 12.60 5.41
C MET A 116 -9.09 11.98 6.80
N ILE A 117 -9.44 12.73 7.83
CA ILE A 117 -9.52 12.20 9.21
C ILE A 117 -10.99 11.86 9.49
N ILE A 118 -11.20 10.61 9.89
CA ILE A 118 -12.54 10.08 10.20
C ILE A 118 -12.61 9.83 11.70
N ALA A 119 -13.63 10.38 12.36
CA ALA A 119 -13.93 10.13 13.77
C ALA A 119 -15.43 9.97 13.95
N SER A 120 -15.86 9.02 14.78
CA SER A 120 -17.30 8.75 15.06
C SER A 120 -18.15 8.60 13.79
N GLY A 121 -17.59 7.99 12.71
CA GLY A 121 -18.27 7.78 11.45
C GLY A 121 -18.43 9.02 10.57
N LYS A 122 -17.75 10.13 10.89
CA LYS A 122 -17.80 11.39 10.13
C LYS A 122 -16.41 11.81 9.69
N VAL A 123 -16.32 12.48 8.53
CA VAL A 123 -15.11 13.16 8.12
C VAL A 123 -15.01 14.46 8.95
N VAL A 124 -13.96 14.55 9.76
CA VAL A 124 -13.73 15.70 10.66
C VAL A 124 -12.63 16.65 10.14
N ALA A 125 -11.80 16.19 9.21
CA ALA A 125 -10.84 17.03 8.51
C ALA A 125 -10.55 16.41 7.13
N ASP A 126 -10.25 17.26 6.12
CA ASP A 126 -9.96 16.87 4.75
C ASP A 126 -9.08 17.95 4.09
N GLY A 127 -7.95 17.55 3.52
CA GLY A 127 -6.99 18.43 2.86
C GLY A 127 -5.65 17.77 2.61
N SER A 128 -4.69 18.49 2.05
CA SER A 128 -3.31 18.04 2.03
C SER A 128 -2.72 18.02 3.45
N PRO A 129 -1.66 17.24 3.71
CA PRO A 129 -0.99 17.26 5.01
C PRO A 129 -0.59 18.67 5.46
N GLU A 130 -0.09 19.51 4.55
CA GLU A 130 0.31 20.87 4.81
C GLU A 130 -0.89 21.78 5.15
N GLU A 131 -2.00 21.65 4.40
CA GLU A 131 -3.23 22.38 4.67
C GLU A 131 -3.80 22.04 6.04
N LEU A 132 -3.83 20.76 6.40
CA LEU A 132 -4.32 20.28 7.69
C LEU A 132 -3.50 20.85 8.85
N LYS A 133 -2.17 20.86 8.73
CA LYS A 133 -1.27 21.47 9.72
C LYS A 133 -1.52 22.98 9.82
N SER A 134 -1.60 23.69 8.69
CA SER A 134 -1.81 25.13 8.64
C SER A 134 -3.16 25.54 9.23
N GLN A 135 -4.26 24.89 8.85
CA GLN A 135 -5.61 25.20 9.33
C GLN A 135 -5.77 24.98 10.83
N SER A 136 -5.11 23.98 11.38
CA SER A 136 -5.17 23.69 12.82
C SER A 136 -4.16 24.48 13.65
N GLY A 137 -3.25 25.22 13.01
CA GLY A 137 -2.11 25.86 13.68
C GLY A 137 -1.20 24.87 14.39
N ALA A 138 -1.11 23.64 13.86
CA ALA A 138 -0.36 22.54 14.43
C ALA A 138 1.03 22.39 13.80
N GLY A 139 1.99 21.91 14.59
CA GLY A 139 3.34 21.65 14.10
C GLY A 139 3.45 20.33 13.31
N ASP A 140 2.58 19.37 13.63
CA ASP A 140 2.57 18.06 13.03
C ASP A 140 1.13 17.47 12.92
N LEU A 141 0.98 16.36 12.20
CA LEU A 141 -0.32 15.70 12.02
C LEU A 141 -0.85 15.03 13.30
N ASP A 142 0.00 14.66 14.25
CA ASP A 142 -0.42 14.12 15.54
C ASP A 142 -1.20 15.16 16.36
N GLU A 143 -0.74 16.41 16.30
CA GLU A 143 -1.42 17.52 16.93
C GLU A 143 -2.74 17.85 16.22
N VAL A 144 -2.75 17.83 14.88
CA VAL A 144 -3.98 17.96 14.07
C VAL A 144 -5.01 16.92 14.51
N PHE A 145 -4.62 15.66 14.47
CA PHE A 145 -5.49 14.53 14.80
C PHE A 145 -6.11 14.71 16.18
N ARG A 146 -5.28 15.02 17.19
CA ARG A 146 -5.76 15.23 18.56
C ARG A 146 -6.74 16.42 18.66
N LYS A 147 -6.52 17.51 17.93
CA LYS A 147 -7.41 18.67 17.96
C LYS A 147 -8.77 18.37 17.34
N VAL A 148 -8.79 17.74 16.16
CA VAL A 148 -10.04 17.51 15.41
C VAL A 148 -10.87 16.35 15.96
N THR A 149 -10.24 15.37 16.65
CA THR A 149 -10.95 14.22 17.22
C THR A 149 -11.44 14.42 18.65
N LYS A 150 -10.92 15.42 19.38
CA LYS A 150 -11.34 15.72 20.76
C LYS A 150 -12.82 16.12 20.89
N ASN A 151 -13.42 16.66 19.84
CA ASN A 151 -14.78 17.20 19.84
C ASN A 151 -15.74 16.42 18.90
N ALA A 152 -15.33 15.21 18.44
CA ALA A 152 -16.07 14.38 17.51
C ALA A 152 -16.86 13.25 18.19
#